data_1c6d26f0f8b4254b1cbc547d928b3da6
#
_entry.id   1c6d26f0f8b4254b1cbc547d928b3da6
#
_cell.length_a   1.000
_cell.length_b   1.000
_cell.length_c   1.000
_cell.angle_alpha   90.00
_cell.angle_beta   90.00
_cell.angle_gamma   90.00
#
_symmetry.space_group_name_H-M   'P 1'
#
loop_
_entity.id
_entity.type
_entity.pdbx_description
1 polymer ?
#
loop_
_entity_poly.entity_id
_entity_poly.type
_entity_poly.pdbx_seq_one_letter_code
_entity_poly.pdbx_strand_id
1 'polypeptide(L)'
;MNDKVEGLVLKISDYKENDLLIDVLTKDHLFFSFVARGSKKTSSHHHFYNFCLYEFLIDYKDNKTMYTVYDGKLLENYYDDNMKLMAFKDILAEVSIKSKELKDYDMFENLLFVFRNMNSRNCYLMGSLYLSYILKISGISPEVD
;
A
#
# COMPACT_ATOMS: atom_id res chain seq x y z
N MET A 1 -8.85 21.67 6.03
CA MET A 1 -9.38 20.76 7.07
C MET A 1 -8.67 19.43 6.98
N ASN A 2 -8.08 18.95 8.07
CA ASN A 2 -7.37 17.69 8.09
C ASN A 2 -8.33 16.52 8.28
N ASP A 3 -8.05 15.41 7.64
CA ASP A 3 -8.86 14.21 7.69
C ASP A 3 -7.98 12.99 7.95
N LYS A 4 -8.59 11.95 8.49
CA LYS A 4 -7.92 10.68 8.78
C LYS A 4 -8.25 9.67 7.70
N VAL A 5 -7.20 9.03 7.17
CA VAL A 5 -7.32 8.01 6.12
C VAL A 5 -6.53 6.78 6.54
N GLU A 6 -7.18 5.63 6.53
CA GLU A 6 -6.51 4.35 6.78
C GLU A 6 -5.94 3.82 5.48
N GLY A 7 -4.67 3.42 5.51
CA GLY A 7 -4.03 2.93 4.29
C GLY A 7 -2.81 2.08 4.54
N LEU A 8 -2.54 1.23 3.57
CA LEU A 8 -1.41 0.31 3.54
C LEU A 8 -0.31 0.90 2.65
N VAL A 9 0.88 1.05 3.21
CA VAL A 9 2.03 1.57 2.46
C VAL A 9 2.56 0.49 1.53
N LEU A 10 2.57 0.78 0.24
CA LEU A 10 3.03 -0.16 -0.79
C LEU A 10 4.43 0.17 -1.31
N LYS A 11 4.80 1.45 -1.33
CA LYS A 11 6.09 1.88 -1.86
C LYS A 11 6.49 3.21 -1.25
N ILE A 12 7.76 3.32 -0.91
CA ILE A 12 8.35 4.58 -0.45
C ILE A 12 9.50 4.91 -1.39
N SER A 13 9.52 6.12 -1.92
CA SER A 13 10.56 6.57 -2.83
C SER A 13 11.00 8.00 -2.48
N ASP A 14 12.18 8.38 -2.97
CA ASP A 14 12.68 9.73 -2.79
C ASP A 14 11.81 10.73 -3.56
N TYR A 15 11.56 11.87 -2.95
CA TYR A 15 10.80 12.96 -3.56
C TYR A 15 11.43 14.29 -3.14
N LYS A 16 11.93 15.05 -4.12
CA LYS A 16 12.72 16.24 -3.84
C LYS A 16 13.91 15.94 -2.94
N GLU A 17 14.56 16.96 -2.41
CA GLU A 17 15.82 16.79 -1.69
C GLU A 17 15.65 16.13 -0.32
N ASN A 18 14.61 16.52 0.42
CA ASN A 18 14.43 16.09 1.82
C ASN A 18 13.12 15.34 2.07
N ASP A 19 12.35 15.09 1.02
CA ASP A 19 11.00 14.54 1.15
C ASP A 19 10.94 13.09 0.64
N LEU A 20 9.93 12.38 1.11
CA LEU A 20 9.60 11.04 0.63
C LEU A 20 8.22 11.06 -0.02
N LEU A 21 8.06 10.27 -1.07
CA LEU A 21 6.77 10.00 -1.68
C LEU A 21 6.33 8.61 -1.25
N ILE A 22 5.13 8.53 -0.70
CA ILE A 22 4.58 7.29 -0.14
C ILE A 22 3.34 6.92 -0.96
N ASP A 23 3.41 5.79 -1.65
CA ASP A 23 2.26 5.26 -2.38
C ASP A 23 1.46 4.36 -1.45
N VAL A 24 0.20 4.70 -1.27
CA VAL A 24 -0.67 4.09 -0.27
C VAL A 24 -1.95 3.60 -0.92
N LEU A 25 -2.32 2.36 -0.61
CA LEU A 25 -3.64 1.82 -0.95
C LEU A 25 -4.56 2.07 0.25
N THR A 26 -5.54 2.95 0.06
CA THR A 26 -6.42 3.38 1.15
C THR A 26 -7.66 2.52 1.25
N LYS A 27 -8.27 2.52 2.42
CA LYS A 27 -9.48 1.75 2.70
C LYS A 27 -10.69 2.26 1.89
N ASP A 28 -10.85 3.58 1.79
CA ASP A 28 -12.07 4.17 1.25
C ASP A 28 -11.87 5.01 -0.02
N HIS A 29 -10.62 5.27 -0.43
CA HIS A 29 -10.32 6.21 -1.51
C HIS A 29 -9.42 5.66 -2.61
N LEU A 30 -9.18 4.35 -2.65
CA LEU A 30 -8.24 3.72 -3.59
C LEU A 30 -6.79 4.20 -3.34
N PHE A 31 -6.05 4.50 -4.39
CA PHE A 31 -4.63 4.86 -4.28
C PHE A 31 -4.44 6.34 -4.04
N PHE A 32 -3.67 6.68 -3.02
CA PHE A 32 -3.17 8.03 -2.79
C PHE A 32 -1.65 8.02 -2.76
N SER A 33 -1.05 9.15 -3.17
CA SER A 33 0.37 9.40 -2.97
C SER A 33 0.51 10.48 -1.90
N PHE A 34 1.28 10.18 -0.86
CA PHE A 34 1.51 11.13 0.24
C PHE A 34 2.92 11.66 0.19
N VAL A 35 3.07 12.98 0.31
CA VAL A 35 4.37 13.62 0.47
C VAL A 35 4.64 13.76 1.96
N ALA A 36 5.69 13.07 2.43
CA ALA A 36 6.17 13.21 3.80
C ALA A 36 7.34 14.18 3.80
N ARG A 37 7.07 15.43 4.15
CA ARG A 37 8.04 16.52 4.06
C ARG A 37 9.10 16.39 5.12
N GLY A 38 10.37 16.56 4.72
CA GLY A 38 11.50 16.51 5.62
C GLY A 38 11.80 15.13 6.22
N SER A 39 11.20 14.06 5.70
CA SER A 39 11.33 12.71 6.27
C SER A 39 12.74 12.14 6.14
N LYS A 40 13.57 12.68 5.27
CA LYS A 40 14.97 12.26 5.14
C LYS A 40 15.87 12.92 6.18
N LYS A 41 15.39 13.94 6.89
CA LYS A 41 16.17 14.61 7.92
C LYS A 41 16.18 13.76 9.19
N THR A 42 17.32 13.70 9.86
CA THR A 42 17.48 12.94 11.10
C THR A 42 16.59 13.44 12.25
N SER A 43 16.15 14.69 12.18
CA SER A 43 15.24 15.29 13.16
C SER A 43 13.76 15.05 12.86
N SER A 44 13.44 14.35 11.77
CA SER A 44 12.05 14.07 11.41
C SER A 44 11.40 13.12 12.41
N HIS A 45 10.15 13.42 12.78
CA HIS A 45 9.33 12.55 13.62
C HIS A 45 8.46 11.57 12.82
N HIS A 46 8.51 11.64 11.50
CA HIS A 46 7.66 10.83 10.62
C HIS A 46 8.50 9.73 9.98
N HIS A 47 8.38 8.53 10.53
CA HIS A 47 9.02 7.34 9.98
C HIS A 47 7.95 6.37 9.52
N PHE A 48 7.80 6.27 8.19
CA PHE A 48 6.87 5.35 7.56
C PHE A 48 7.64 4.18 6.95
N TYR A 49 7.06 2.99 7.00
CA TYR A 49 7.69 1.78 6.52
C TYR A 49 6.78 1.04 5.55
N ASN A 50 7.39 0.38 4.56
CA ASN A 50 6.68 -0.47 3.61
C ASN A 50 5.91 -1.58 4.34
N PHE A 51 4.77 -1.93 3.79
CA PHE A 51 3.92 -3.04 4.25
C PHE A 51 3.38 -2.84 5.66
N CYS A 52 3.25 -1.59 6.07
CA CYS A 52 2.62 -1.23 7.33
C CYS A 52 1.30 -0.53 7.05
N LEU A 53 0.34 -0.80 7.91
CA LEU A 53 -0.97 -0.15 7.87
C LEU A 53 -0.97 1.01 8.86
N TYR A 54 -1.31 2.20 8.37
CA TYR A 54 -1.36 3.42 9.19
C TYR A 54 -2.71 4.07 9.11
N GLU A 55 -3.04 4.83 10.16
CA GLU A 55 -4.05 5.89 10.09
C GLU A 55 -3.30 7.20 9.83
N PHE A 56 -3.47 7.75 8.63
CA PHE A 56 -2.78 8.97 8.21
C PHE A 56 -3.64 10.19 8.45
N LEU A 57 -3.00 11.29 8.87
CA LEU A 57 -3.63 12.60 8.94
C LEU A 57 -3.16 13.41 7.73
N ILE A 58 -4.10 13.78 6.86
CA ILE A 58 -3.84 14.46 5.61
C ILE A 58 -4.75 15.67 5.41
N ASP A 59 -4.42 16.54 4.45
CA ASP A 59 -5.26 17.66 4.04
C ASP A 59 -6.21 17.23 2.90
N TYR A 60 -7.18 16.39 3.23
CA TYR A 60 -8.08 15.82 2.23
C TYR A 60 -8.88 16.90 1.49
N LYS A 61 -8.91 16.77 0.16
CA LYS A 61 -9.75 17.56 -0.75
C LYS A 61 -10.19 16.65 -1.89
N ASP A 62 -11.43 16.82 -2.32
CA ASP A 62 -11.95 16.07 -3.46
C ASP A 62 -11.14 16.35 -4.73
N ASN A 63 -11.06 15.36 -5.60
CA ASN A 63 -10.39 15.41 -6.90
C ASN A 63 -8.87 15.52 -6.85
N LYS A 64 -8.26 15.25 -5.70
CA LYS A 64 -6.81 15.09 -5.58
C LYS A 64 -6.47 13.64 -5.32
N THR A 65 -5.27 13.25 -5.72
CA THR A 65 -4.69 11.94 -5.41
C THR A 65 -3.33 12.07 -4.72
N MET A 66 -2.82 13.29 -4.62
CA MET A 66 -1.55 13.58 -3.94
C MET A 66 -1.80 14.56 -2.79
N TYR A 67 -1.35 14.19 -1.60
CA TYR A 67 -1.57 14.96 -0.38
C TYR A 67 -0.30 15.07 0.43
N THR A 68 -0.21 16.11 1.26
CA THR A 68 0.81 16.17 2.31
C THR A 68 0.31 15.38 3.52
N VAL A 69 1.13 14.47 4.03
CA VAL A 69 0.84 13.76 5.26
C VAL A 69 1.44 14.52 6.45
N TYR A 70 0.63 14.75 7.48
CA TYR A 70 1.07 15.47 8.68
C TYR A 70 1.41 14.53 9.82
N ASP A 71 0.76 13.38 9.90
CA ASP A 71 1.01 12.41 10.95
C ASP A 71 0.52 11.03 10.50
N GLY A 72 1.01 9.99 11.16
CA GLY A 72 0.59 8.63 10.90
C GLY A 72 0.69 7.79 12.16
N LYS A 73 -0.40 7.11 12.50
CA LYS A 73 -0.45 6.17 13.61
C LYS A 73 -0.34 4.76 13.05
N LEU A 74 0.67 4.01 13.48
CA LEU A 74 0.85 2.62 13.07
C LEU A 74 -0.26 1.75 13.65
N LEU A 75 -0.99 1.06 12.78
CA LEU A 75 -2.05 0.14 13.17
C LEU A 75 -1.58 -1.31 13.14
N GLU A 76 -0.93 -1.72 12.05
CA GLU A 76 -0.43 -3.08 11.87
C GLU A 76 0.88 -3.04 11.08
N ASN A 77 1.78 -3.95 11.38
CA ASN A 77 3.07 -4.08 10.70
C ASN A 77 3.13 -5.46 10.04
N TYR A 78 3.27 -5.48 8.72
CA TYR A 78 3.40 -6.73 7.94
C TYR A 78 4.82 -6.90 7.38
N TYR A 79 5.75 -6.10 7.84
CA TYR A 79 7.16 -6.30 7.54
C TYR A 79 7.65 -7.57 8.25
N ASP A 80 8.45 -8.38 7.55
CA ASP A 80 9.01 -9.61 8.06
C ASP A 80 10.48 -9.70 7.67
N ASP A 81 11.31 -10.27 8.54
CA ASP A 81 12.73 -10.45 8.26
C ASP A 81 12.99 -11.57 7.24
N ASN A 82 11.98 -12.36 6.92
CA ASN A 82 12.10 -13.41 5.93
C ASN A 82 12.15 -12.81 4.53
N MET A 83 13.29 -12.94 3.85
CA MET A 83 13.53 -12.34 2.53
C MET A 83 12.55 -12.86 1.48
N LYS A 84 12.16 -14.14 1.55
CA LYS A 84 11.21 -14.73 0.61
C LYS A 84 9.84 -14.09 0.75
N LEU A 85 9.35 -13.92 1.99
CA LEU A 85 8.07 -13.26 2.23
C LEU A 85 8.10 -11.80 1.77
N MET A 86 9.19 -11.09 2.02
CA MET A 86 9.31 -9.70 1.61
C MET A 86 9.33 -9.56 0.09
N ALA A 87 9.99 -10.49 -0.61
CA ALA A 87 9.99 -10.51 -2.07
C ALA A 87 8.58 -10.72 -2.63
N PHE A 88 7.80 -11.62 -2.05
CA PHE A 88 6.41 -11.83 -2.45
C PHE A 88 5.55 -10.59 -2.19
N LYS A 89 5.69 -9.97 -1.03
CA LYS A 89 4.95 -8.75 -0.70
C LYS A 89 5.30 -7.61 -1.64
N ASP A 90 6.58 -7.47 -2.00
CA ASP A 90 7.05 -6.50 -2.99
C ASP A 90 6.38 -6.70 -4.35
N ILE A 91 6.33 -7.95 -4.83
CA ILE A 91 5.68 -8.27 -6.10
C ILE A 91 4.20 -7.90 -6.05
N LEU A 92 3.50 -8.27 -4.98
CA LEU A 92 2.07 -7.97 -4.85
C LEU A 92 1.81 -6.46 -4.75
N ALA A 93 2.68 -5.72 -4.07
CA ALA A 93 2.60 -4.27 -4.01
C ALA A 93 2.78 -3.63 -5.39
N GLU A 94 3.79 -4.05 -6.15
CA GLU A 94 4.04 -3.55 -7.50
C GLU A 94 2.89 -3.87 -8.46
N VAL A 95 2.34 -5.08 -8.40
CA VAL A 95 1.19 -5.46 -9.21
C VAL A 95 -0.02 -4.60 -8.86
N SER A 96 -0.23 -4.34 -7.58
CA SER A 96 -1.33 -3.48 -7.12
C SER A 96 -1.20 -2.06 -7.67
N ILE A 97 -0.01 -1.46 -7.56
CA ILE A 97 0.26 -0.11 -8.06
C ILE A 97 0.01 -0.04 -9.58
N LYS A 98 0.49 -1.03 -10.32
CA LYS A 98 0.28 -1.10 -11.78
C LYS A 98 -1.18 -1.33 -12.16
N SER A 99 -1.97 -1.80 -11.24
CA SER A 99 -3.41 -2.08 -11.45
C SER A 99 -4.32 -0.97 -10.92
N LYS A 100 -3.76 0.17 -10.50
CA LYS A 100 -4.54 1.26 -9.86
C LYS A 100 -5.63 1.82 -10.76
N GLU A 101 -5.45 1.78 -12.09
CA GLU A 101 -6.44 2.29 -13.05
C GLU A 101 -7.70 1.43 -13.12
N LEU A 102 -7.67 0.22 -12.59
CA LEU A 102 -8.85 -0.65 -12.51
C LEU A 102 -9.87 -0.14 -11.49
N LYS A 103 -9.45 0.68 -10.54
CA LYS A 103 -10.30 1.36 -9.54
C LYS A 103 -11.24 0.41 -8.80
N ASP A 104 -10.72 -0.73 -8.37
CA ASP A 104 -11.51 -1.73 -7.65
C ASP A 104 -11.40 -1.48 -6.15
N TYR A 105 -12.53 -1.19 -5.50
CA TYR A 105 -12.58 -0.85 -4.08
C TYR A 105 -12.35 -2.06 -3.16
N ASP A 106 -12.40 -3.28 -3.70
CA ASP A 106 -12.11 -4.48 -2.92
C ASP A 106 -10.61 -4.77 -2.82
N MET A 107 -9.78 -4.04 -3.55
CA MET A 107 -8.34 -4.29 -3.59
C MET A 107 -7.69 -4.14 -2.21
N PHE A 108 -8.07 -3.12 -1.45
CA PHE A 108 -7.55 -2.89 -0.11
C PHE A 108 -7.79 -4.10 0.81
N GLU A 109 -9.04 -4.56 0.90
CA GLU A 109 -9.39 -5.68 1.78
C GLU A 109 -8.73 -6.99 1.32
N ASN A 110 -8.65 -7.20 0.01
CA ASN A 110 -8.02 -8.40 -0.53
C ASN A 110 -6.51 -8.43 -0.25
N LEU A 111 -5.82 -7.32 -0.48
CA LEU A 111 -4.38 -7.26 -0.23
C LEU A 111 -4.08 -7.36 1.26
N LEU A 112 -4.87 -6.69 2.08
CA LEU A 112 -4.72 -6.72 3.54
C LEU A 112 -4.91 -8.15 4.07
N PHE A 113 -5.92 -8.87 3.58
CA PHE A 113 -6.16 -10.27 3.93
C PHE A 113 -4.94 -11.13 3.60
N VAL A 114 -4.39 -10.94 2.40
CA VAL A 114 -3.22 -11.70 1.96
C VAL A 114 -2.01 -11.39 2.84
N PHE A 115 -1.75 -10.12 3.13
CA PHE A 115 -0.63 -9.74 3.98
C PHE A 115 -0.77 -10.26 5.41
N ARG A 116 -1.99 -10.26 5.95
CA ARG A 116 -2.26 -10.77 7.31
C ARG A 116 -2.04 -12.25 7.44
N ASN A 117 -2.29 -13.01 6.38
CA ASN A 117 -2.30 -14.46 6.42
C ASN A 117 -1.10 -15.13 5.75
N MET A 118 -0.23 -14.35 5.11
CA MET A 118 0.93 -14.89 4.39
C MET A 118 2.04 -15.30 5.37
N ASN A 119 2.56 -16.51 5.16
CA ASN A 119 3.73 -17.02 5.87
C ASN A 119 4.61 -17.82 4.91
N SER A 120 5.73 -18.35 5.39
CA SER A 120 6.70 -19.05 4.54
C SER A 120 6.15 -20.33 3.91
N ARG A 121 5.10 -20.92 4.50
CA ARG A 121 4.49 -22.17 3.99
C ARG A 121 3.44 -21.90 2.92
N ASN A 122 2.68 -20.81 3.04
CA ASN A 122 1.55 -20.52 2.17
C ASN A 122 1.78 -19.36 1.20
N CYS A 123 2.97 -18.79 1.14
CA CYS A 123 3.21 -17.57 0.35
C CYS A 123 2.91 -17.75 -1.14
N TYR A 124 3.16 -18.92 -1.71
CA TYR A 124 2.80 -19.19 -3.10
C TYR A 124 1.29 -19.20 -3.30
N LEU A 125 0.57 -19.89 -2.40
CA LEU A 125 -0.89 -19.95 -2.46
C LEU A 125 -1.51 -18.55 -2.27
N MET A 126 -1.09 -17.84 -1.25
CA MET A 126 -1.63 -16.51 -0.96
C MET A 126 -1.33 -15.52 -2.08
N GLY A 127 -0.10 -15.55 -2.61
CA GLY A 127 0.29 -14.72 -3.75
C GLY A 127 -0.53 -15.06 -4.99
N SER A 128 -0.74 -16.34 -5.27
CA SER A 128 -1.54 -16.80 -6.41
C SER A 128 -3.00 -16.39 -6.29
N LEU A 129 -3.56 -16.46 -5.09
CA LEU A 129 -4.94 -16.00 -4.85
C LEU A 129 -5.08 -14.52 -5.15
N TYR A 130 -4.14 -13.71 -4.71
CA TYR A 130 -4.18 -12.27 -4.98
C TYR A 130 -4.02 -11.98 -6.47
N LEU A 131 -3.07 -12.62 -7.14
CA LEU A 131 -2.86 -12.43 -8.58
C LEU A 131 -4.07 -12.87 -9.38
N SER A 132 -4.74 -13.96 -8.97
CA SER A 132 -5.99 -14.39 -9.60
C SER A 132 -7.09 -13.35 -9.46
N TYR A 133 -7.18 -12.71 -8.30
CA TYR A 133 -8.11 -11.60 -8.09
C TYR A 133 -7.80 -10.44 -9.03
N ILE A 134 -6.54 -10.04 -9.16
CA ILE A 134 -6.13 -8.95 -10.06
C ILE A 134 -6.47 -9.30 -11.52
N LEU A 135 -6.19 -10.52 -11.95
CA LEU A 135 -6.54 -10.96 -13.31
C LEU A 135 -8.04 -10.91 -13.55
N LYS A 136 -8.82 -11.31 -12.56
CA LYS A 136 -10.29 -11.29 -12.65
C LYS A 136 -10.82 -9.87 -12.84
N ILE A 137 -10.35 -8.92 -12.03
CA ILE A 137 -10.82 -7.53 -12.14
C ILE A 137 -10.30 -6.83 -13.38
N SER A 138 -9.21 -7.31 -13.98
CA SER A 138 -8.69 -6.79 -15.24
C SER A 138 -9.44 -7.32 -16.46
N GLY A 139 -10.40 -8.23 -16.28
CA GLY A 139 -11.14 -8.84 -17.37
C GLY A 139 -10.44 -10.04 -18.00
N ILE A 140 -9.27 -10.43 -17.51
CA ILE A 140 -8.54 -11.60 -17.96
C ILE A 140 -8.89 -12.74 -17.03
N SER A 141 -9.95 -13.47 -17.35
CA SER A 141 -10.35 -14.64 -16.57
C SER A 141 -9.78 -15.88 -17.24
N PRO A 142 -9.05 -16.75 -16.50
CA PRO A 142 -8.67 -18.04 -17.09
C PRO A 142 -9.93 -18.82 -17.41
N GLU A 143 -10.05 -19.26 -18.65
CA GLU A 143 -11.15 -20.14 -19.03
C GLU A 143 -10.91 -21.50 -18.38
N VAL A 144 -11.87 -21.89 -17.56
CA VAL A 144 -11.91 -23.23 -17.00
C VAL A 144 -12.91 -24.01 -17.80
N ASP A 145 -12.42 -24.78 -18.73
CA ASP A 145 -13.24 -25.71 -19.49
C ASP A 145 -13.51 -26.97 -18.68
#